data_85f3583c43b60879d4c1fd95a155a022
#
_entry.id   85f3583c43b60879d4c1fd95a155a022
#
_cell.length_a   1.000
_cell.length_b   1.000
_cell.length_c   1.000
_cell.angle_alpha   90.00
_cell.angle_beta   90.00
_cell.angle_gamma   90.00
#
_symmetry.space_group_name_H-M   'P 1'
#
loop_
_entity.id
_entity.type
_entity.pdbx_description
1 polymer ?
#
loop_
_entity_poly.entity_id
_entity_poly.type
_entity_poly.pdbx_seq_one_letter_code
_entity_poly.pdbx_strand_id
1 'polypeptide(L)'
;MNKNTVSSLSQKEAELVARLSYESKDIVTAKELDAYLPASFLYRRKLVYSLKKKRILIPIKGGVYIFVPLEAVPTGRRISEFLIPTIFFPKNDYYLGYSTMFNYYNFTDQQFQTVYVLNLRISRERTIAGVSFKFIKITSQKMYGLDTIKIKRKDVIVSSKERTLIDLIDYNKPVGGIEAAANILKRFIEEKKCDIKKLIDYTVRFPKIKTRKCIGLILESAGVEDALLKPLEKSVKKTSLISFTNNRKGTINEKWRAIVNDSQR
;
A
#
# COMPACT_ATOMS: atom_id res chain seq x y z
N MET A 1 32.45 4.94 -11.65
CA MET A 1 32.37 6.39 -11.38
C MET A 1 31.50 7.04 -12.45
N ASN A 2 30.19 7.21 -12.21
CA ASN A 2 29.30 7.93 -13.11
C ASN A 2 29.35 9.40 -12.72
N LYS A 3 30.00 10.22 -13.55
CA LYS A 3 29.93 11.68 -13.45
C LYS A 3 28.49 12.12 -13.74
N ASN A 4 27.73 12.41 -12.69
CA ASN A 4 26.47 13.16 -12.81
C ASN A 4 26.82 14.60 -13.21
N THR A 5 26.98 14.82 -14.49
CA THR A 5 26.98 16.15 -15.07
C THR A 5 25.56 16.71 -14.91
N VAL A 6 25.36 17.57 -13.93
CA VAL A 6 24.21 18.48 -13.91
C VAL A 6 24.37 19.35 -15.14
N SER A 7 23.72 18.97 -16.25
CA SER A 7 23.73 19.76 -17.47
C SER A 7 23.15 21.13 -17.13
N SER A 8 23.83 22.21 -17.53
CA SER A 8 23.41 23.60 -17.27
C SER A 8 21.97 23.81 -17.68
N LEU A 9 21.22 24.51 -16.83
CA LEU A 9 19.85 24.93 -17.16
C LEU A 9 19.94 26.13 -18.11
N SER A 10 19.06 26.16 -19.11
CA SER A 10 18.81 27.40 -19.84
C SER A 10 18.12 28.42 -18.93
N GLN A 11 18.17 29.70 -19.27
CA GLN A 11 17.53 30.75 -18.49
C GLN A 11 16.05 30.46 -18.18
N LYS A 12 15.28 30.04 -19.18
CA LYS A 12 13.85 29.70 -18.99
C LYS A 12 13.61 28.45 -18.15
N GLU A 13 14.49 27.47 -18.22
CA GLU A 13 14.45 26.31 -17.32
C GLU A 13 14.73 26.72 -15.87
N ALA A 14 15.74 27.57 -15.65
CA ALA A 14 16.11 28.11 -14.34
C ALA A 14 14.96 28.91 -13.72
N GLU A 15 14.34 29.80 -14.50
CA GLU A 15 13.17 30.59 -14.07
C GLU A 15 12.01 29.68 -13.63
N LEU A 16 11.68 28.64 -14.42
CA LEU A 16 10.62 27.69 -14.06
C LEU A 16 10.95 26.89 -12.81
N VAL A 17 12.18 26.38 -12.74
CA VAL A 17 12.65 25.59 -11.58
C VAL A 17 12.61 26.43 -10.31
N ALA A 18 13.11 27.69 -10.36
CA ALA A 18 13.08 28.60 -9.23
C ALA A 18 11.64 28.88 -8.75
N ARG A 19 10.72 29.09 -9.69
CA ARG A 19 9.30 29.32 -9.37
C ARG A 19 8.66 28.09 -8.72
N LEU A 20 8.86 26.90 -9.27
CA LEU A 20 8.34 25.64 -8.70
C LEU A 20 8.91 25.37 -7.31
N SER A 21 10.20 25.68 -7.08
CA SER A 21 10.84 25.57 -5.77
C SER A 21 10.27 26.58 -4.77
N TYR A 22 10.11 27.84 -5.17
CA TYR A 22 9.51 28.87 -4.33
C TYR A 22 8.08 28.53 -3.89
N GLU A 23 7.26 27.99 -4.79
CA GLU A 23 5.92 27.52 -4.50
C GLU A 23 5.87 26.16 -3.78
N SER A 24 7.03 25.59 -3.44
CA SER A 24 7.15 24.28 -2.78
C SER A 24 6.35 23.16 -3.46
N LYS A 25 6.32 23.18 -4.80
CA LYS A 25 5.62 22.16 -5.60
C LYS A 25 6.33 20.82 -5.52
N ASP A 26 5.60 19.77 -5.23
CA ASP A 26 6.07 18.38 -5.36
C ASP A 26 5.55 17.74 -6.66
N ILE A 27 4.36 18.15 -7.09
CA ILE A 27 3.66 17.63 -8.26
C ILE A 27 3.21 18.83 -9.09
N VAL A 28 3.42 18.73 -10.39
CA VAL A 28 3.04 19.77 -11.34
C VAL A 28 2.31 19.15 -12.54
N THR A 29 1.26 19.80 -12.99
CA THR A 29 0.48 19.40 -14.17
C THR A 29 0.92 20.16 -15.41
N ALA A 30 0.67 19.60 -16.60
CA ALA A 30 0.90 20.29 -17.86
C ALA A 30 0.17 21.66 -17.92
N LYS A 31 -1.06 21.72 -17.36
CA LYS A 31 -1.83 22.98 -17.29
C LYS A 31 -1.13 24.04 -16.44
N GLU A 32 -0.54 23.66 -15.31
CA GLU A 32 0.25 24.59 -14.48
C GLU A 32 1.52 25.02 -15.21
N LEU A 33 2.21 24.09 -15.89
CA LEU A 33 3.37 24.43 -16.69
C LEU A 33 3.03 25.40 -17.82
N ASP A 34 1.86 25.24 -18.46
CA ASP A 34 1.38 26.16 -19.48
C ASP A 34 1.15 27.58 -18.91
N ALA A 35 0.63 27.69 -17.70
CA ALA A 35 0.42 28.96 -17.01
C ALA A 35 1.75 29.66 -16.62
N TYR A 36 2.77 28.87 -16.23
CA TYR A 36 4.08 29.40 -15.86
C TYR A 36 4.96 29.79 -17.05
N LEU A 37 4.66 29.25 -18.23
CA LEU A 37 5.45 29.42 -19.44
C LEU A 37 4.57 30.02 -20.57
N PRO A 38 4.39 31.34 -20.61
CA PRO A 38 3.68 32.00 -21.71
C PRO A 38 4.51 31.94 -22.99
N ALA A 39 4.53 30.79 -23.64
CA ALA A 39 5.30 30.50 -24.83
C ALA A 39 4.50 29.60 -25.80
N SER A 40 5.01 29.43 -27.01
CA SER A 40 4.37 28.55 -28.02
C SER A 40 4.32 27.10 -27.51
N PHE A 41 3.33 26.34 -27.94
CA PHE A 41 3.18 24.92 -27.58
C PHE A 41 4.44 24.09 -27.89
N LEU A 42 5.09 24.33 -29.02
CA LEU A 42 6.32 23.61 -29.42
C LEU A 42 7.48 23.91 -28.46
N TYR A 43 7.62 25.17 -28.04
CA TYR A 43 8.68 25.58 -27.14
C TYR A 43 8.47 24.93 -25.76
N ARG A 44 7.23 24.96 -25.23
CA ARG A 44 6.90 24.30 -23.96
C ARG A 44 7.20 22.80 -24.00
N ARG A 45 6.84 22.11 -25.09
CA ARG A 45 7.19 20.69 -25.28
C ARG A 45 8.69 20.44 -25.22
N LYS A 46 9.50 21.26 -25.89
CA LYS A 46 10.97 21.15 -25.87
C LYS A 46 11.52 21.34 -24.47
N LEU A 47 11.03 22.36 -23.73
CA LEU A 47 11.46 22.65 -22.36
C LEU A 47 11.09 21.53 -21.39
N VAL A 48 9.86 21.05 -21.42
CA VAL A 48 9.42 19.88 -20.60
C VAL A 48 10.23 18.63 -20.95
N TYR A 49 10.51 18.39 -22.22
CA TYR A 49 11.36 17.27 -22.64
C TYR A 49 12.78 17.39 -22.08
N SER A 50 13.40 18.56 -22.14
CA SER A 50 14.70 18.83 -21.57
C SER A 50 14.75 18.61 -20.05
N LEU A 51 13.76 19.15 -19.32
CA LEU A 51 13.66 18.95 -17.87
C LEU A 51 13.44 17.49 -17.49
N LYS A 52 12.72 16.72 -18.31
CA LYS A 52 12.60 15.25 -18.13
C LYS A 52 13.93 14.54 -18.32
N LYS A 53 14.70 14.91 -19.35
CA LYS A 53 16.05 14.35 -19.60
C LYS A 53 16.99 14.66 -18.44
N LYS A 54 16.87 15.84 -17.85
CA LYS A 54 17.64 16.27 -16.65
C LYS A 54 17.10 15.70 -15.33
N ARG A 55 16.04 14.88 -15.35
CA ARG A 55 15.37 14.28 -14.18
C ARG A 55 14.79 15.29 -13.18
N ILE A 56 14.59 16.53 -13.59
CA ILE A 56 13.94 17.59 -12.81
C ILE A 56 12.42 17.41 -12.85
N LEU A 57 11.88 16.93 -13.98
CA LEU A 57 10.50 16.50 -14.11
C LEU A 57 10.43 15.00 -14.37
N ILE A 58 9.81 14.24 -13.46
CA ILE A 58 9.64 12.80 -13.61
C ILE A 58 8.16 12.50 -13.93
N PRO A 59 7.86 11.89 -15.08
CA PRO A 59 6.48 11.63 -15.47
C PRO A 59 5.80 10.59 -14.57
N ILE A 60 4.55 10.86 -14.15
CA ILE A 60 3.69 9.93 -13.40
C ILE A 60 2.63 9.34 -14.31
N LYS A 61 1.83 10.19 -14.93
CA LYS A 61 0.81 9.87 -15.94
C LYS A 61 0.66 11.04 -16.92
N GLY A 62 -0.17 10.92 -17.95
CA GLY A 62 -0.33 11.95 -18.98
C GLY A 62 -0.44 13.36 -18.42
N GLY A 63 0.53 14.21 -18.72
CA GLY A 63 0.57 15.59 -18.29
C GLY A 63 0.78 15.85 -16.78
N VAL A 64 1.16 14.86 -15.99
CA VAL A 64 1.44 15.02 -14.55
C VAL A 64 2.85 14.54 -14.24
N TYR A 65 3.62 15.37 -13.54
CA TYR A 65 5.03 15.16 -13.26
C TYR A 65 5.32 15.36 -11.78
N ILE A 66 6.30 14.62 -11.26
CA ILE A 66 7.00 14.95 -10.01
C ILE A 66 8.03 16.02 -10.35
N PHE A 67 8.02 17.10 -9.60
CA PHE A 67 9.10 18.09 -9.61
C PHE A 67 10.15 17.71 -8.57
N VAL A 68 11.42 17.67 -9.00
CA VAL A 68 12.59 17.41 -8.15
C VAL A 68 13.37 18.72 -8.06
N PRO A 69 13.40 19.40 -6.90
CA PRO A 69 14.22 20.59 -6.68
C PRO A 69 15.71 20.30 -6.91
N LEU A 70 16.48 21.29 -7.34
CA LEU A 70 17.90 21.11 -7.65
C LEU A 70 18.70 20.59 -6.45
N GLU A 71 18.40 21.05 -5.25
CA GLU A 71 19.03 20.64 -4.00
C GLU A 71 18.76 19.16 -3.68
N ALA A 72 17.69 18.62 -4.21
CA ALA A 72 17.27 17.23 -4.00
C ALA A 72 17.90 16.26 -5.02
N VAL A 73 18.40 16.76 -6.14
CA VAL A 73 18.99 15.90 -7.19
C VAL A 73 20.23 15.14 -6.69
N PRO A 74 21.20 15.77 -5.98
CA PRO A 74 22.37 15.08 -5.46
C PRO A 74 22.04 14.15 -4.29
N THR A 75 21.05 14.52 -3.44
CA THR A 75 20.69 13.78 -2.22
C THR A 75 19.74 12.62 -2.49
N GLY A 76 19.21 12.51 -3.71
CA GLY A 76 18.19 11.51 -4.04
C GLY A 76 16.87 11.69 -3.28
N ARG A 77 16.61 12.87 -2.69
CA ARG A 77 15.41 13.17 -1.94
C ARG A 77 14.19 13.01 -2.85
N ARG A 78 13.43 11.95 -2.62
CA ARG A 78 12.26 11.60 -3.42
C ARG A 78 11.00 12.15 -2.77
N ILE A 79 9.99 12.40 -3.59
CA ILE A 79 8.63 12.56 -3.10
C ILE A 79 8.22 11.27 -2.39
N SER A 80 7.43 11.36 -1.33
CA SER A 80 6.90 10.15 -0.71
C SER A 80 6.09 9.38 -1.74
N GLU A 81 6.42 8.12 -1.95
CA GLU A 81 5.72 7.20 -2.85
C GLU A 81 4.24 7.06 -2.48
N PHE A 82 3.88 7.29 -1.22
CA PHE A 82 2.49 7.27 -0.73
C PHE A 82 1.62 8.38 -1.33
N LEU A 83 2.21 9.46 -1.86
CA LEU A 83 1.45 10.52 -2.54
C LEU A 83 1.09 10.17 -3.98
N ILE A 84 1.79 9.26 -4.62
CA ILE A 84 1.58 8.93 -6.04
C ILE A 84 0.17 8.36 -6.29
N PRO A 85 -0.40 7.47 -5.46
CA PRO A 85 -1.77 6.98 -5.64
C PRO A 85 -2.84 8.07 -5.65
N THR A 86 -2.68 9.15 -4.88
CA THR A 86 -3.66 10.26 -4.87
C THR A 86 -3.88 10.87 -6.25
N ILE A 87 -2.84 10.84 -7.11
CA ILE A 87 -2.89 11.36 -8.47
C ILE A 87 -3.70 10.44 -9.38
N PHE A 88 -3.59 9.12 -9.18
CA PHE A 88 -4.34 8.15 -9.98
C PHE A 88 -5.81 8.06 -9.57
N PHE A 89 -6.10 8.31 -8.29
CA PHE A 89 -7.40 8.08 -7.66
C PHE A 89 -7.93 9.34 -6.94
N PRO A 90 -8.25 10.43 -7.68
CA PRO A 90 -8.69 11.69 -7.09
C PRO A 90 -10.06 11.58 -6.39
N LYS A 91 -10.80 10.49 -6.60
CA LYS A 91 -12.08 10.18 -5.93
C LYS A 91 -11.91 9.35 -4.65
N ASN A 92 -10.67 9.12 -4.21
CA ASN A 92 -10.36 8.31 -3.04
C ASN A 92 -10.87 6.86 -3.10
N ASP A 93 -10.99 6.31 -4.31
CA ASP A 93 -11.41 4.93 -4.59
C ASP A 93 -10.24 3.93 -4.57
N TYR A 94 -9.32 4.13 -3.63
CA TYR A 94 -8.12 3.33 -3.41
C TYR A 94 -7.73 3.29 -1.93
N TYR A 95 -6.80 2.41 -1.59
CA TYR A 95 -6.00 2.48 -0.36
C TYR A 95 -4.62 1.82 -0.56
N LEU A 96 -3.64 2.23 0.23
CA LEU A 96 -2.38 1.51 0.37
C LEU A 96 -2.59 0.34 1.33
N GLY A 97 -2.12 -0.84 0.94
CA GLY A 97 -2.31 -2.05 1.73
C GLY A 97 -1.23 -3.09 1.48
N TYR A 98 -1.47 -4.32 1.93
CA TYR A 98 -0.56 -5.46 1.84
C TYR A 98 0.85 -5.12 2.40
N SER A 99 1.92 -5.59 1.75
CA SER A 99 3.28 -5.42 2.26
C SER A 99 3.73 -3.96 2.40
N THR A 100 3.11 -3.00 1.69
CA THR A 100 3.34 -1.57 1.93
C THR A 100 2.98 -1.20 3.37
N MET A 101 1.85 -1.69 3.87
CA MET A 101 1.40 -1.39 5.22
C MET A 101 2.00 -2.34 6.26
N PHE A 102 2.54 -3.51 5.84
CA PHE A 102 3.35 -4.36 6.75
C PHE A 102 4.61 -3.60 7.19
N ASN A 103 5.29 -2.90 6.28
CA ASN A 103 6.41 -2.01 6.62
C ASN A 103 5.97 -0.85 7.51
N TYR A 104 4.87 -0.18 7.16
CA TYR A 104 4.38 0.99 7.90
C TYR A 104 4.03 0.68 9.35
N TYR A 105 3.42 -0.49 9.60
CA TYR A 105 3.07 -0.94 10.96
C TYR A 105 4.15 -1.78 11.64
N ASN A 106 5.32 -1.95 11.03
CA ASN A 106 6.44 -2.75 11.55
C ASN A 106 6.03 -4.20 11.89
N PHE A 107 5.27 -4.84 10.99
CA PHE A 107 4.86 -6.23 11.16
C PHE A 107 6.03 -7.20 11.05
N THR A 108 7.06 -6.84 10.31
CA THR A 108 8.27 -7.61 10.07
C THR A 108 9.44 -6.65 9.82
N ASP A 109 10.67 -7.11 10.07
CA ASP A 109 11.89 -6.37 9.78
C ASP A 109 12.25 -6.36 8.28
N GLN A 110 11.57 -7.20 7.49
CA GLN A 110 11.76 -7.26 6.05
C GLN A 110 11.25 -5.99 5.37
N GLN A 111 12.10 -5.35 4.55
CA GLN A 111 11.74 -4.17 3.77
C GLN A 111 11.21 -4.56 2.38
N PHE A 112 9.97 -4.18 2.09
CA PHE A 112 9.33 -4.43 0.80
C PHE A 112 9.44 -3.20 -0.11
N GLN A 113 9.99 -3.39 -1.32
CA GLN A 113 10.26 -2.30 -2.27
C GLN A 113 9.05 -1.95 -3.15
N THR A 114 8.03 -2.81 -3.17
CA THR A 114 6.85 -2.61 -4.01
C THR A 114 5.74 -1.93 -3.23
N VAL A 115 5.19 -0.84 -3.78
CA VAL A 115 4.02 -0.14 -3.23
C VAL A 115 2.74 -0.78 -3.78
N TYR A 116 1.94 -1.34 -2.91
CA TYR A 116 0.65 -1.96 -3.24
C TYR A 116 -0.49 -0.97 -3.10
N VAL A 117 -1.21 -0.75 -4.20
CA VAL A 117 -2.35 0.17 -4.28
C VAL A 117 -3.59 -0.63 -4.64
N LEU A 118 -4.43 -0.91 -3.65
CA LEU A 118 -5.70 -1.59 -3.86
C LEU A 118 -6.75 -0.57 -4.28
N ASN A 119 -7.52 -0.87 -5.33
CA ASN A 119 -8.43 0.11 -5.92
C ASN A 119 -9.61 -0.57 -6.67
N LEU A 120 -10.64 0.20 -7.00
CA LEU A 120 -11.85 -0.31 -7.67
C LEU A 120 -11.75 -0.36 -9.20
N ARG A 121 -10.69 0.19 -9.84
CA ARG A 121 -10.69 0.49 -11.28
C ARG A 121 -9.69 -0.31 -12.10
N ILE A 122 -8.43 -0.40 -11.64
CA ILE A 122 -7.33 -0.88 -12.50
C ILE A 122 -6.52 -2.00 -11.84
N SER A 123 -5.99 -2.89 -12.67
CA SER A 123 -5.00 -3.90 -12.29
C SER A 123 -3.82 -3.80 -13.25
N ARG A 124 -2.65 -3.38 -12.75
CA ARG A 124 -1.41 -3.26 -13.53
C ARG A 124 -0.20 -3.01 -12.64
N GLU A 125 0.98 -3.23 -13.18
CA GLU A 125 2.26 -2.86 -12.57
C GLU A 125 2.90 -1.70 -13.32
N ARG A 126 3.60 -0.81 -12.59
CA ARG A 126 4.33 0.32 -13.15
C ARG A 126 5.50 0.70 -12.25
N THR A 127 6.59 1.10 -12.88
CA THR A 127 7.70 1.78 -12.19
C THR A 127 7.53 3.29 -12.37
N ILE A 128 7.48 4.04 -11.26
CA ILE A 128 7.32 5.50 -11.25
C ILE A 128 8.41 6.07 -10.35
N ALA A 129 9.24 6.95 -10.87
CA ALA A 129 10.39 7.51 -10.15
C ALA A 129 11.32 6.46 -9.53
N GLY A 130 11.47 5.30 -10.17
CA GLY A 130 12.30 4.19 -9.70
C GLY A 130 11.66 3.33 -8.61
N VAL A 131 10.42 3.60 -8.20
CA VAL A 131 9.63 2.80 -7.26
C VAL A 131 8.66 1.91 -8.02
N SER A 132 8.59 0.64 -7.65
CA SER A 132 7.64 -0.33 -8.22
C SER A 132 6.25 -0.17 -7.59
N PHE A 133 5.23 0.02 -8.41
CA PHE A 133 3.82 0.11 -7.99
C PHE A 133 3.04 -1.06 -8.54
N LYS A 134 2.30 -1.75 -7.67
CA LYS A 134 1.36 -2.79 -8.04
C LYS A 134 -0.06 -2.33 -7.72
N PHE A 135 -0.79 -1.93 -8.78
CA PHE A 135 -2.21 -1.60 -8.69
C PHE A 135 -3.03 -2.89 -8.76
N ILE A 136 -3.85 -3.14 -7.73
CA ILE A 136 -4.68 -4.33 -7.63
C ILE A 136 -6.14 -3.91 -7.61
N LYS A 137 -6.90 -4.36 -8.62
CA LYS A 137 -8.34 -4.17 -8.62
C LYS A 137 -9.00 -5.09 -7.61
N ILE A 138 -9.81 -4.52 -6.73
CA ILE A 138 -10.58 -5.24 -5.72
C ILE A 138 -12.07 -4.95 -5.87
N THR A 139 -12.91 -5.75 -5.22
CA THR A 139 -14.35 -5.51 -5.14
C THR A 139 -14.66 -4.44 -4.08
N SER A 140 -15.80 -3.76 -4.22
CA SER A 140 -16.27 -2.77 -3.24
C SER A 140 -16.44 -3.35 -1.82
N GLN A 141 -16.75 -4.64 -1.72
CA GLN A 141 -16.82 -5.36 -0.44
C GLN A 141 -15.51 -5.35 0.36
N LYS A 142 -14.37 -5.15 -0.31
CA LYS A 142 -13.06 -5.03 0.34
C LYS A 142 -12.67 -3.59 0.71
N MET A 143 -13.47 -2.58 0.33
CA MET A 143 -13.22 -1.16 0.64
C MET A 143 -13.77 -0.78 2.01
N TYR A 144 -13.17 -1.28 3.10
CA TYR A 144 -13.50 -0.95 4.48
C TYR A 144 -12.30 -1.16 5.41
N GLY A 145 -12.41 -0.70 6.64
CA GLY A 145 -11.31 -0.79 7.61
C GLY A 145 -10.11 0.07 7.18
N LEU A 146 -10.41 1.29 6.71
CA LEU A 146 -9.44 2.20 6.17
C LEU A 146 -9.24 3.37 7.12
N ASP A 147 -8.00 3.85 7.17
CA ASP A 147 -7.60 5.05 7.89
C ASP A 147 -7.04 6.08 6.91
N THR A 148 -6.91 7.30 7.37
CA THR A 148 -6.28 8.40 6.62
C THR A 148 -5.04 8.87 7.34
N ILE A 149 -3.92 8.89 6.63
CA ILE A 149 -2.66 9.47 7.13
C ILE A 149 -2.31 10.75 6.37
N LYS A 150 -1.65 11.70 7.03
CA LYS A 150 -1.21 12.94 6.41
C LYS A 150 0.25 12.84 5.98
N ILE A 151 0.48 13.02 4.67
CA ILE A 151 1.81 13.12 4.08
C ILE A 151 1.95 14.49 3.43
N LYS A 152 2.84 15.36 3.92
CA LYS A 152 3.03 16.72 3.40
C LYS A 152 1.70 17.46 3.16
N ARG A 153 0.81 17.52 4.16
CA ARG A 153 -0.51 18.16 4.11
C ARG A 153 -1.53 17.53 3.16
N LYS A 154 -1.25 16.37 2.56
CA LYS A 154 -2.21 15.62 1.73
C LYS A 154 -2.69 14.38 2.47
N ASP A 155 -3.98 14.12 2.37
CA ASP A 155 -4.59 12.92 2.92
C ASP A 155 -4.32 11.72 1.99
N VAL A 156 -3.84 10.63 2.59
CA VAL A 156 -3.56 9.38 1.91
C VAL A 156 -4.34 8.27 2.61
N ILE A 157 -5.10 7.51 1.83
CA ILE A 157 -5.92 6.42 2.37
C ILE A 157 -5.08 5.16 2.46
N VAL A 158 -5.12 4.53 3.63
CA VAL A 158 -4.38 3.32 3.96
C VAL A 158 -5.29 2.28 4.63
N SER A 159 -4.93 1.00 4.62
CA SER A 159 -5.58 0.03 5.49
C SER A 159 -5.24 0.32 6.96
N SER A 160 -6.23 0.27 7.85
CA SER A 160 -6.00 0.33 9.31
C SER A 160 -5.13 -0.85 9.78
N LYS A 161 -4.60 -0.79 10.99
CA LYS A 161 -3.77 -1.85 11.53
C LYS A 161 -4.50 -3.20 11.54
N GLU A 162 -5.71 -3.25 12.06
CA GLU A 162 -6.53 -4.46 12.13
C GLU A 162 -6.87 -4.99 10.72
N ARG A 163 -7.20 -4.07 9.79
CA ARG A 163 -7.42 -4.45 8.40
C ARG A 163 -6.14 -5.00 7.74
N THR A 164 -5.00 -4.43 8.05
CA THR A 164 -3.70 -4.88 7.54
C THR A 164 -3.32 -6.26 8.10
N LEU A 165 -3.68 -6.59 9.35
CA LEU A 165 -3.53 -7.93 9.92
C LEU A 165 -4.40 -8.97 9.19
N ILE A 166 -5.61 -8.60 8.76
CA ILE A 166 -6.45 -9.47 7.92
C ILE A 166 -5.80 -9.67 6.53
N ASP A 167 -5.34 -8.58 5.93
CA ASP A 167 -4.66 -8.62 4.65
C ASP A 167 -3.36 -9.42 4.71
N LEU A 168 -2.65 -9.45 5.84
CA LEU A 168 -1.48 -10.28 6.09
C LEU A 168 -1.81 -11.78 5.99
N ILE A 169 -2.92 -12.21 6.56
CA ILE A 169 -3.38 -13.61 6.48
C ILE A 169 -3.88 -13.95 5.07
N ASP A 170 -4.56 -13.01 4.39
CA ASP A 170 -5.06 -13.20 3.02
C ASP A 170 -3.94 -13.23 1.96
N TYR A 171 -2.89 -12.43 2.15
CA TYR A 171 -1.74 -12.25 1.26
C TYR A 171 -0.42 -12.47 2.01
N ASN A 172 -0.20 -13.70 2.46
CA ASN A 172 0.90 -14.08 3.35
C ASN A 172 2.24 -14.42 2.64
N LYS A 173 2.24 -14.55 1.30
CA LYS A 173 3.47 -14.88 0.55
C LYS A 173 4.67 -13.97 0.86
N PRO A 174 4.52 -12.63 0.95
CA PRO A 174 5.65 -11.75 1.21
C PRO A 174 6.38 -12.03 2.53
N VAL A 175 5.68 -12.54 3.53
CA VAL A 175 6.25 -12.83 4.87
C VAL A 175 6.67 -14.28 5.07
N GLY A 176 6.64 -15.11 4.02
CA GLY A 176 7.06 -16.51 4.09
C GLY A 176 5.93 -17.53 4.28
N GLY A 177 4.66 -17.10 4.10
CA GLY A 177 3.51 -18.01 4.13
C GLY A 177 2.63 -17.86 5.35
N ILE A 178 1.63 -18.76 5.46
CA ILE A 178 0.57 -18.66 6.46
C ILE A 178 1.08 -18.81 7.90
N GLU A 179 2.08 -19.63 8.13
CA GLU A 179 2.64 -19.88 9.46
C GLU A 179 3.38 -18.62 9.98
N ALA A 180 4.23 -18.03 9.17
CA ALA A 180 4.90 -16.77 9.50
C ALA A 180 3.89 -15.64 9.75
N ALA A 181 2.86 -15.53 8.90
CA ALA A 181 1.78 -14.56 9.07
C ALA A 181 0.99 -14.79 10.36
N ALA A 182 0.71 -16.05 10.73
CA ALA A 182 0.04 -16.40 11.97
C ALA A 182 0.86 -16.00 13.20
N ASN A 183 2.17 -16.26 13.19
CA ASN A 183 3.07 -15.88 14.27
C ASN A 183 3.13 -14.35 14.46
N ILE A 184 3.13 -13.59 13.35
CA ILE A 184 3.05 -12.12 13.42
C ILE A 184 1.73 -11.70 14.07
N LEU A 185 0.59 -12.25 13.63
CA LEU A 185 -0.71 -11.93 14.21
C LEU A 185 -0.78 -12.27 15.71
N LYS A 186 -0.33 -13.47 16.11
CA LYS A 186 -0.25 -13.87 17.53
C LYS A 186 0.54 -12.87 18.35
N ARG A 187 1.74 -12.51 17.92
CA ARG A 187 2.58 -11.51 18.58
C ARG A 187 1.85 -10.18 18.80
N PHE A 188 1.12 -9.68 17.79
CA PHE A 188 0.36 -8.42 17.91
C PHE A 188 -0.81 -8.52 18.91
N ILE A 189 -1.41 -9.71 19.06
CA ILE A 189 -2.45 -9.98 20.06
C ILE A 189 -1.84 -10.02 21.46
N GLU A 190 -0.78 -10.79 21.65
CA GLU A 190 -0.07 -10.97 22.94
C GLU A 190 0.50 -9.64 23.47
N GLU A 191 1.09 -8.84 22.57
CA GLU A 191 1.63 -7.51 22.89
C GLU A 191 0.53 -6.41 23.01
N LYS A 192 -0.76 -6.77 22.88
CA LYS A 192 -1.91 -5.84 22.93
C LYS A 192 -1.78 -4.66 21.95
N LYS A 193 -1.16 -4.90 20.81
CA LYS A 193 -0.91 -3.88 19.77
C LYS A 193 -2.04 -3.72 18.75
N CYS A 194 -3.15 -4.46 18.88
CA CYS A 194 -4.33 -4.37 18.03
C CYS A 194 -5.62 -4.42 18.85
N ASP A 195 -6.68 -3.83 18.30
CA ASP A 195 -8.03 -3.91 18.86
C ASP A 195 -8.68 -5.22 18.40
N ILE A 196 -8.84 -6.19 19.35
CA ILE A 196 -9.40 -7.51 19.07
C ILE A 196 -10.85 -7.43 18.59
N LYS A 197 -11.68 -6.56 19.18
CA LYS A 197 -13.10 -6.41 18.76
C LYS A 197 -13.17 -5.90 17.32
N LYS A 198 -12.43 -4.85 17.00
CA LYS A 198 -12.33 -4.28 15.67
C LYS A 198 -11.78 -5.28 14.64
N LEU A 199 -10.76 -6.07 15.04
CA LEU A 199 -10.20 -7.14 14.20
C LEU A 199 -11.26 -8.21 13.88
N ILE A 200 -12.04 -8.66 14.88
CA ILE A 200 -13.12 -9.64 14.69
C ILE A 200 -14.21 -9.07 13.76
N ASP A 201 -14.68 -7.85 14.02
CA ASP A 201 -15.72 -7.21 13.21
C ASP A 201 -15.29 -7.09 11.74
N TYR A 202 -14.06 -6.68 11.50
CA TYR A 202 -13.51 -6.59 10.16
C TYR A 202 -13.34 -7.97 9.51
N THR A 203 -12.95 -8.99 10.30
CA THR A 203 -12.80 -10.36 9.82
C THR A 203 -14.14 -10.95 9.40
N VAL A 204 -15.20 -10.74 10.16
CA VAL A 204 -16.58 -11.20 9.81
C VAL A 204 -17.05 -10.62 8.48
N ARG A 205 -16.69 -9.37 8.18
CA ARG A 205 -17.01 -8.70 6.92
C ARG A 205 -16.14 -9.14 5.73
N PHE A 206 -14.99 -9.77 6.01
CA PHE A 206 -14.04 -10.12 4.94
C PHE A 206 -14.63 -11.18 4.02
N PRO A 207 -14.62 -11.01 2.67
CA PRO A 207 -15.37 -11.90 1.77
C PRO A 207 -14.82 -13.32 1.67
N LYS A 208 -13.52 -13.54 1.98
CA LYS A 208 -12.87 -14.84 1.80
C LYS A 208 -12.99 -15.71 3.05
N ILE A 209 -13.77 -16.78 2.95
CA ILE A 209 -14.04 -17.70 4.06
C ILE A 209 -12.78 -18.33 4.65
N LYS A 210 -11.82 -18.73 3.80
CA LYS A 210 -10.52 -19.28 4.28
C LYS A 210 -9.83 -18.31 5.25
N THR A 211 -9.77 -17.04 4.91
CA THR A 211 -9.12 -16.01 5.73
C THR A 211 -9.83 -15.85 7.07
N ARG A 212 -11.19 -15.85 7.10
CA ARG A 212 -11.96 -15.79 8.35
C ARG A 212 -11.64 -16.95 9.28
N LYS A 213 -11.60 -18.17 8.74
CA LYS A 213 -11.29 -19.40 9.51
C LYS A 213 -9.85 -19.39 10.05
N CYS A 214 -8.89 -19.01 9.20
CA CYS A 214 -7.49 -18.91 9.62
C CYS A 214 -7.34 -17.90 10.78
N ILE A 215 -7.98 -16.73 10.70
CA ILE A 215 -7.94 -15.73 11.77
C ILE A 215 -8.63 -16.26 13.03
N GLY A 216 -9.77 -16.93 12.91
CA GLY A 216 -10.46 -17.55 14.04
C GLY A 216 -9.60 -18.56 14.78
N LEU A 217 -8.94 -19.46 14.07
CA LEU A 217 -7.97 -20.41 14.63
C LEU A 217 -6.83 -19.70 15.37
N ILE A 218 -6.26 -18.66 14.77
CA ILE A 218 -5.14 -17.90 15.36
C ILE A 218 -5.60 -17.18 16.63
N LEU A 219 -6.77 -16.52 16.61
CA LEU A 219 -7.33 -15.84 17.77
C LEU A 219 -7.61 -16.81 18.93
N GLU A 220 -8.19 -17.98 18.63
CA GLU A 220 -8.45 -19.02 19.61
C GLU A 220 -7.13 -19.53 20.23
N SER A 221 -6.13 -19.86 19.40
CA SER A 221 -4.83 -20.33 19.87
C SER A 221 -4.02 -19.26 20.61
N ALA A 222 -4.35 -17.98 20.46
CA ALA A 222 -3.80 -16.87 21.23
C ALA A 222 -4.59 -16.57 22.51
N GLY A 223 -5.55 -17.42 22.90
CA GLY A 223 -6.30 -17.30 24.14
C GLY A 223 -7.36 -16.20 24.16
N VAL A 224 -7.86 -15.76 23.01
CA VAL A 224 -8.96 -14.79 22.95
C VAL A 224 -10.24 -15.46 23.45
N GLU A 225 -10.97 -14.76 24.31
CA GLU A 225 -12.20 -15.27 24.95
C GLU A 225 -13.24 -15.75 23.92
N ASP A 226 -13.82 -16.92 24.17
CA ASP A 226 -14.85 -17.54 23.31
C ASP A 226 -16.05 -16.64 23.07
N ALA A 227 -16.44 -15.85 24.08
CA ALA A 227 -17.54 -14.88 23.93
C ALA A 227 -17.31 -13.88 22.82
N LEU A 228 -16.08 -13.40 22.64
CA LEU A 228 -15.69 -12.48 21.56
C LEU A 228 -15.64 -13.19 20.19
N LEU A 229 -15.29 -14.48 20.16
CA LEU A 229 -15.15 -15.25 18.92
C LEU A 229 -16.50 -15.68 18.30
N LYS A 230 -17.60 -15.69 19.07
CA LYS A 230 -18.93 -16.12 18.60
C LYS A 230 -19.40 -15.51 17.27
N PRO A 231 -19.28 -14.20 17.00
CA PRO A 231 -19.70 -13.62 15.70
C PRO A 231 -18.91 -14.22 14.55
N LEU A 232 -17.60 -14.39 14.72
CA LEU A 232 -16.72 -14.95 13.70
C LEU A 232 -17.04 -16.43 13.46
N GLU A 233 -17.20 -17.24 14.52
CA GLU A 233 -17.61 -18.63 14.44
C GLU A 233 -18.94 -18.78 13.67
N LYS A 234 -19.98 -18.01 14.02
CA LYS A 234 -21.26 -18.00 13.31
C LYS A 234 -21.09 -17.72 11.81
N SER A 235 -20.16 -16.84 11.44
CA SER A 235 -19.91 -16.44 10.05
C SER A 235 -19.30 -17.55 9.19
N VAL A 236 -18.78 -18.64 9.78
CA VAL A 236 -18.12 -19.74 9.08
C VAL A 236 -18.79 -21.10 9.30
N LYS A 237 -19.77 -21.22 10.22
CA LYS A 237 -20.38 -22.49 10.68
C LYS A 237 -20.93 -23.37 9.54
N LYS A 238 -21.56 -22.78 8.53
CA LYS A 238 -22.20 -23.51 7.40
C LYS A 238 -21.30 -23.54 6.15
N THR A 239 -19.97 -23.48 6.30
CA THR A 239 -19.06 -23.44 5.17
C THR A 239 -18.24 -24.74 5.04
N SER A 240 -17.65 -25.00 3.86
CA SER A 240 -16.86 -26.21 3.60
C SER A 240 -15.59 -26.28 4.44
N LEU A 241 -15.08 -27.48 4.71
CA LEU A 241 -13.80 -27.72 5.36
C LEU A 241 -12.65 -27.09 4.54
N ILE A 242 -11.69 -26.49 5.22
CA ILE A 242 -10.46 -25.97 4.60
C ILE A 242 -9.23 -26.60 5.22
N SER A 243 -8.06 -26.52 4.55
CA SER A 243 -6.77 -26.74 5.18
C SER A 243 -6.15 -25.40 5.58
N PHE A 244 -5.63 -25.30 6.81
CA PHE A 244 -4.93 -24.12 7.29
C PHE A 244 -3.65 -23.89 6.47
N THR A 245 -2.83 -24.92 6.35
CA THR A 245 -1.71 -24.98 5.41
C THR A 245 -2.16 -25.59 4.07
N ASN A 246 -1.26 -25.74 3.13
CA ASN A 246 -1.56 -26.46 1.87
C ASN A 246 -1.53 -27.99 2.06
N ASN A 247 -1.10 -28.48 3.22
CA ASN A 247 -1.11 -29.90 3.56
C ASN A 247 -2.48 -30.29 4.13
N ARG A 248 -3.09 -31.36 3.58
CA ARG A 248 -4.38 -31.89 4.05
C ARG A 248 -4.25 -32.96 5.14
N LYS A 249 -3.03 -33.23 5.64
CA LYS A 249 -2.80 -34.13 6.77
C LYS A 249 -2.87 -33.35 8.07
N GLY A 250 -3.63 -33.84 9.04
CA GLY A 250 -3.78 -33.21 10.35
C GLY A 250 -5.12 -33.50 11.00
N THR A 251 -5.38 -32.93 12.17
CA THR A 251 -6.63 -33.06 12.91
C THR A 251 -7.64 -31.98 12.47
N ILE A 252 -8.93 -32.30 12.56
CA ILE A 252 -10.00 -31.36 12.22
C ILE A 252 -10.35 -30.56 13.46
N ASN A 253 -10.25 -29.25 13.36
CA ASN A 253 -10.87 -28.33 14.30
C ASN A 253 -12.33 -28.09 13.86
N GLU A 254 -13.28 -28.64 14.60
CA GLU A 254 -14.71 -28.61 14.26
C GLU A 254 -15.29 -27.18 14.34
N LYS A 255 -14.86 -26.37 15.31
CA LYS A 255 -15.32 -24.99 15.51
C LYS A 255 -15.05 -24.13 14.29
N TRP A 256 -13.84 -24.21 13.75
CA TRP A 256 -13.43 -23.42 12.57
C TRP A 256 -13.58 -24.20 11.25
N ARG A 257 -13.95 -25.48 11.30
CA ARG A 257 -14.01 -26.36 10.15
C ARG A 257 -12.73 -26.28 9.31
N ALA A 258 -11.61 -26.54 9.96
CA ALA A 258 -10.28 -26.46 9.36
C ALA A 258 -9.39 -27.61 9.79
N ILE A 259 -8.60 -28.12 8.83
CA ILE A 259 -7.55 -29.09 9.12
C ILE A 259 -6.32 -28.33 9.61
N VAL A 260 -5.83 -28.69 10.77
CA VAL A 260 -4.65 -28.12 11.44
C VAL A 260 -3.60 -29.19 11.70
N ASN A 261 -2.33 -28.87 11.56
CA ASN A 261 -1.23 -29.78 11.89
C ASN A 261 -0.89 -29.66 13.39
N ASP A 262 -0.22 -30.67 13.97
CA ASP A 262 0.10 -30.70 15.39
C ASP A 262 1.00 -29.54 15.87
N SER A 263 1.77 -28.95 14.97
CA SER A 263 2.58 -27.73 15.24
C SER A 263 1.77 -26.43 15.43
N GLN A 264 0.42 -26.51 15.30
CA GLN A 264 -0.48 -25.35 15.29
C GLN A 264 -1.57 -25.41 16.39
N ARG A 265 -1.41 -26.36 17.34
CA ARG A 265 -2.24 -26.50 18.53
C ARG A 265 -1.87 -25.50 19.62
#